data_ef2e5eb55697d1c5646b308c8412cb9c
#
_entry.id   ef2e5eb55697d1c5646b308c8412cb9c
#
_cell.length_a   1.000
_cell.length_b   1.000
_cell.length_c   1.000
_cell.angle_alpha   90.00
_cell.angle_beta   90.00
_cell.angle_gamma   90.00
#
_symmetry.space_group_name_H-M   'P 1'
#
loop_
_entity.id
_entity.type
_entity.pdbx_description
1 polymer ?
#
loop_
_entity_poly.entity_id
_entity_poly.type
_entity_poly.pdbx_seq_one_letter_code
_entity_poly.pdbx_strand_id
1 'polypeptide(L)'
;SGNGFVFDEKGTVGIGTSVMDTNVIGAASSAVGLYIGDGSLLFSSTLSRTGGYYIATDINALNAGPVTLNTNMKLDGTWVIV
;
A
#
# COMPACT_ATOMS: atom_id res chain seq x y z
N SER A 1 12.08 17.29 -0.54
CA SER A 1 11.00 18.14 -0.16
C SER A 1 9.74 17.87 -0.99
N GLY A 2 8.69 18.49 -0.61
CA GLY A 2 7.47 18.56 -1.38
C GLY A 2 6.72 17.26 -1.51
N ASN A 3 7.00 16.49 -2.56
CA ASN A 3 6.12 15.43 -2.99
C ASN A 3 6.69 14.03 -2.80
N GLY A 4 7.74 13.85 -2.01
CA GLY A 4 8.23 12.53 -1.67
C GLY A 4 7.35 11.89 -0.61
N PHE A 5 7.89 11.76 0.58
CA PHE A 5 7.14 11.32 1.74
C PHE A 5 6.78 12.52 2.59
N VAL A 6 5.54 12.58 3.04
CA VAL A 6 5.06 13.63 3.91
C VAL A 6 4.40 12.99 5.13
N PHE A 7 4.82 13.45 6.30
CA PHE A 7 4.25 13.02 7.57
C PHE A 7 3.65 14.26 8.23
N ASP A 8 2.34 14.26 8.41
CA ASP A 8 1.72 15.40 9.07
C ASP A 8 1.70 15.22 10.59
N GLU A 9 1.34 16.29 11.28
CA GLU A 9 1.34 16.29 12.73
C GLU A 9 0.23 15.42 13.33
N LYS A 10 -0.70 14.95 12.51
CA LYS A 10 -1.79 14.08 12.93
C LYS A 10 -1.49 12.61 12.71
N GLY A 11 -0.31 12.28 12.19
CA GLY A 11 0.09 10.91 11.94
C GLY A 11 -0.31 10.36 10.58
N THR A 12 -0.81 11.20 9.69
CA THR A 12 -1.11 10.77 8.32
C THR A 12 0.17 10.75 7.50
N VAL A 13 0.32 9.73 6.68
CA VAL A 13 1.46 9.58 5.77
C VAL A 13 1.02 9.88 4.35
N GLY A 14 1.67 10.87 3.73
CA GLY A 14 1.44 11.19 2.33
C GLY A 14 2.58 10.68 1.47
N ILE A 15 2.24 10.07 0.35
CA ILE A 15 3.21 9.63 -0.65
C ILE A 15 2.85 10.32 -1.96
N GLY A 16 3.77 11.11 -2.50
CA GLY A 16 3.55 11.84 -3.73
C GLY A 16 2.65 13.06 -3.59
N THR A 17 2.29 13.44 -2.38
CA THR A 17 1.48 14.62 -2.09
C THR A 17 1.87 15.21 -0.74
N SER A 18 1.79 16.54 -0.65
CA SER A 18 1.93 17.24 0.62
C SER A 18 0.59 17.77 1.12
N VAL A 19 -0.46 17.63 0.34
CA VAL A 19 -1.80 18.11 0.69
C VAL A 19 -2.68 16.93 1.01
N MET A 20 -3.14 16.85 2.25
CA MET A 20 -4.01 15.77 2.70
C MET A 20 -5.33 16.38 3.14
N ASP A 21 -6.39 16.02 2.42
CA ASP A 21 -7.70 16.63 2.60
C ASP A 21 -8.34 16.11 3.89
N THR A 22 -8.59 17.04 4.79
CA THR A 22 -9.22 16.69 6.08
C THR A 22 -10.73 16.57 6.00
N ASN A 23 -11.32 16.84 4.85
CA ASN A 23 -12.74 16.64 4.64
C ASN A 23 -13.09 15.24 4.21
N VAL A 24 -12.11 14.39 4.13
CA VAL A 24 -12.31 13.02 3.73
C VAL A 24 -12.71 12.17 4.93
N ILE A 25 -12.85 10.90 4.71
CA ILE A 25 -13.19 9.93 5.75
C ILE A 25 -12.23 10.09 6.94
N GLY A 26 -12.80 10.11 8.11
CA GLY A 26 -12.01 10.19 9.34
C GLY A 26 -11.99 11.56 9.95
N ALA A 27 -12.45 12.58 9.27
CA ALA A 27 -12.47 13.94 9.77
C ALA A 27 -11.08 14.42 10.22
N ALA A 28 -10.98 15.69 10.52
CA ALA A 28 -9.69 16.31 10.82
C ALA A 28 -9.04 15.78 12.08
N SER A 29 -9.83 15.47 13.07
CA SER A 29 -9.30 15.06 14.38
C SER A 29 -8.88 13.60 14.43
N SER A 30 -9.24 12.81 13.43
CA SER A 30 -8.94 11.38 13.41
C SER A 30 -8.22 10.92 12.15
N ALA A 31 -7.70 11.86 11.38
CA ALA A 31 -7.09 11.56 10.09
C ALA A 31 -5.70 10.95 10.30
N VAL A 32 -5.67 9.65 10.46
CA VAL A 32 -4.45 8.88 10.54
C VAL A 32 -4.50 7.84 9.43
N GLY A 33 -3.49 7.79 8.59
CA GLY A 33 -3.49 6.82 7.51
C GLY A 33 -2.54 7.16 6.38
N LEU A 34 -2.80 6.56 5.25
CA LEU A 34 -2.00 6.70 4.05
C LEU A 34 -2.81 7.45 2.99
N TYR A 35 -2.28 8.58 2.55
CA TYR A 35 -2.92 9.40 1.53
C TYR A 35 -2.08 9.35 0.25
N ILE A 36 -2.67 8.87 -0.83
CA ILE A 36 -2.00 8.77 -2.12
C ILE A 36 -2.44 9.95 -2.99
N GLY A 37 -1.48 10.80 -3.37
CA GLY A 37 -1.76 12.08 -4.02
C GLY A 37 -2.50 11.97 -5.34
N ASP A 38 -2.24 10.94 -6.12
CA ASP A 38 -2.90 10.74 -7.40
C ASP A 38 -4.17 9.89 -7.28
N GLY A 39 -4.51 9.48 -6.09
CA GLY A 39 -5.71 8.68 -5.88
C GLY A 39 -5.57 7.20 -6.22
N SER A 40 -4.38 6.77 -6.58
CA SER A 40 -4.13 5.39 -6.97
C SER A 40 -2.93 4.82 -6.25
N LEU A 41 -3.03 3.56 -5.86
CA LEU A 41 -1.91 2.80 -5.36
C LEU A 41 -1.46 1.84 -6.45
N LEU A 42 -0.18 1.91 -6.81
CA LEU A 42 0.37 1.19 -7.94
C LEU A 42 1.04 -0.10 -7.49
N PHE A 43 0.76 -1.18 -8.23
CA PHE A 43 1.32 -2.49 -7.95
C PHE A 43 2.02 -3.00 -9.21
N SER A 44 3.16 -3.64 -9.04
CA SER A 44 3.77 -4.36 -10.15
C SER A 44 2.91 -5.57 -10.52
N SER A 45 2.67 -5.77 -11.81
CA SER A 45 1.87 -6.89 -12.26
C SER A 45 2.64 -8.21 -12.26
N THR A 46 3.97 -8.14 -12.31
CA THR A 46 4.82 -9.33 -12.34
C THR A 46 5.60 -9.44 -11.05
N LEU A 47 5.47 -10.56 -10.40
CA LEU A 47 6.20 -10.88 -9.17
C LEU A 47 7.29 -11.86 -9.52
N SER A 48 8.55 -11.40 -9.49
CA SER A 48 9.70 -12.18 -9.98
C SER A 48 10.88 -12.13 -9.02
N ARG A 49 10.62 -11.93 -7.75
CA ARG A 49 11.68 -11.81 -6.74
C ARG A 49 12.52 -13.07 -6.68
N THR A 50 13.83 -12.91 -6.75
CA THR A 50 14.77 -14.02 -6.58
C THR A 50 14.61 -14.64 -5.18
N GLY A 51 14.45 -15.96 -5.13
CA GLY A 51 14.21 -16.65 -3.87
C GLY A 51 12.74 -16.76 -3.49
N GLY A 52 11.86 -16.07 -4.25
CA GLY A 52 10.42 -16.20 -4.05
C GLY A 52 9.85 -15.30 -2.96
N TYR A 53 8.61 -15.58 -2.62
CA TYR A 53 7.83 -14.82 -1.65
C TYR A 53 7.30 -15.76 -0.58
N TYR A 54 7.10 -15.22 0.58
CA TYR A 54 6.51 -15.97 1.68
C TYR A 54 5.49 -15.10 2.40
N ILE A 55 4.24 -15.52 2.37
CA ILE A 55 3.20 -14.89 3.18
C ILE A 55 2.97 -15.78 4.38
N ALA A 56 3.49 -15.35 5.50
CA ALA A 56 3.49 -16.13 6.72
C ALA A 56 2.09 -16.30 7.29
N THR A 57 1.94 -17.23 8.22
CA THR A 57 0.71 -17.42 8.97
C THR A 57 0.30 -16.12 9.64
N ASP A 58 -0.99 -15.81 9.60
CA ASP A 58 -1.59 -14.61 10.18
C ASP A 58 -1.20 -13.31 9.47
N ILE A 59 -0.61 -13.40 8.29
CA ILE A 59 -0.35 -12.23 7.44
C ILE A 59 -1.32 -12.22 6.28
N ASN A 60 -1.89 -11.06 6.04
CA ASN A 60 -2.76 -10.81 4.88
C ASN A 60 -2.05 -9.88 3.92
N ALA A 61 -1.89 -10.31 2.68
CA ALA A 61 -1.27 -9.52 1.64
C ALA A 61 -2.29 -9.15 0.58
N LEU A 62 -2.11 -8.00 -0.03
CA LEU A 62 -3.04 -7.45 -1.03
C LEU A 62 -2.28 -7.05 -2.28
N ASN A 63 -2.76 -7.50 -3.42
CA ASN A 63 -2.30 -7.01 -4.72
C ASN A 63 -3.49 -6.61 -5.59
N ALA A 64 -3.25 -5.64 -6.46
CA ALA A 64 -4.16 -5.38 -7.56
C ALA A 64 -3.73 -6.25 -8.74
N GLY A 65 -4.69 -6.97 -9.30
CA GLY A 65 -4.44 -7.85 -10.43
C GLY A 65 -4.62 -7.16 -11.78
N PRO A 66 -4.31 -7.88 -12.86
CA PRO A 66 -3.83 -9.27 -12.85
C PRO A 66 -2.40 -9.39 -12.35
N VAL A 67 -2.06 -10.56 -11.84
CA VAL A 67 -0.73 -10.85 -11.30
C VAL A 67 -0.13 -12.03 -12.06
N THR A 68 1.10 -11.86 -12.50
CA THR A 68 1.90 -12.94 -13.05
C THR A 68 2.97 -13.31 -12.04
N LEU A 69 2.97 -14.56 -11.61
CA LEU A 69 3.95 -15.06 -10.65
C LEU A 69 5.03 -15.84 -11.40
N ASN A 70 6.22 -15.27 -11.49
CA ASN A 70 7.37 -15.88 -12.17
C ASN A 70 8.40 -16.44 -11.19
N THR A 71 7.96 -16.80 -10.01
CA THR A 71 8.82 -17.36 -8.98
C THR A 71 7.94 -18.16 -8.02
N ASN A 72 8.48 -18.53 -6.88
CA ASN A 72 7.74 -19.32 -5.91
C ASN A 72 6.97 -18.41 -4.95
N MET A 73 5.82 -18.89 -4.54
CA MET A 73 5.03 -18.26 -3.49
C MET A 73 4.72 -19.32 -2.44
N LYS A 74 5.25 -19.14 -1.23
CA LYS A 74 4.82 -19.92 -0.09
C LYS A 74 3.71 -19.17 0.62
N LEU A 75 2.54 -19.77 0.66
CA LEU A 75 1.36 -19.09 1.18
C LEU A 75 0.82 -19.84 2.39
N ASP A 76 1.16 -19.36 3.57
CA ASP A 76 0.63 -19.86 4.83
C ASP A 76 -0.43 -18.92 5.40
N GLY A 77 -0.43 -17.68 4.98
CA GLY A 77 -1.44 -16.70 5.35
C GLY A 77 -2.49 -16.54 4.27
N THR A 78 -2.88 -15.31 4.00
CA THR A 78 -3.91 -14.98 3.01
C THR A 78 -3.36 -14.02 1.98
N TRP A 79 -3.63 -14.30 0.73
CA TRP A 79 -3.24 -13.42 -0.37
C TRP A 79 -4.48 -13.02 -1.16
N VAL A 80 -4.80 -11.75 -1.16
CA VAL A 80 -5.96 -11.21 -1.84
C VAL A 80 -5.52 -10.49 -3.11
N ILE A 81 -6.11 -10.86 -4.22
CA ILE A 81 -5.86 -10.20 -5.51
C ILE A 81 -7.19 -9.63 -5.99
N VAL A 82 -7.23 -8.32 -6.14
CA VAL A 82 -8.45 -7.62 -6.56
C VAL A 82 -8.35 -7.06 -7.97
#